data_7d594858b8912b3aee745bd98a635d08
#
_entry.id   7d594858b8912b3aee745bd98a635d08
#
_cell.length_a   1.000
_cell.length_b   1.000
_cell.length_c   1.000
_cell.angle_alpha   90.00
_cell.angle_beta   90.00
_cell.angle_gamma   90.00
#
_symmetry.space_group_name_H-M   'P 1'
#
loop_
_entity.id
_entity.type
_entity.pdbx_description
1 polymer ?
#
loop_
_entity_poly.entity_id
_entity_poly.type
_entity_poly.pdbx_seq_one_letter_code
_entity_poly.pdbx_strand_id
1 'polypeptide(L)'
;AANPNTVVVVNVGGPHDMGWMDAPRAVLNIGFAGQELGDALVDVLVGDVDPGGRMPTTIPARYEHSPAYLNYPGENSVVRYGEGLYVGYRWFDARHIDPAVPFGHGLSYATFAWDNARVSGSRSTAFSDPVVIEVDVTNTSGRAGSDVVQVYVEPPPSLLHRPIRELKGFAKIRLDAGETGTVRI
;
A
#
# COMPACT_ATOMS: atom_id res chain seq x y z
N ALA A 1 -24.22 15.72 0.28
CA ALA A 1 -24.48 14.29 0.11
C ALA A 1 -25.91 14.01 0.58
N ALA A 2 -26.68 13.17 -0.13
CA ALA A 2 -28.04 12.82 0.24
C ALA A 2 -28.10 11.97 1.52
N ASN A 3 -27.04 11.21 1.81
CA ASN A 3 -26.91 10.42 3.03
C ASN A 3 -25.43 10.45 3.51
N PRO A 4 -25.16 11.01 4.72
CA PRO A 4 -23.81 11.05 5.28
C PRO A 4 -23.28 9.66 5.71
N ASN A 5 -24.15 8.68 5.91
CA ASN A 5 -23.80 7.31 6.29
C ASN A 5 -23.65 6.37 5.08
N THR A 6 -23.08 6.88 3.99
CA THR A 6 -22.81 6.09 2.79
C THR A 6 -21.45 5.40 2.90
N VAL A 7 -21.42 4.10 2.57
CA VAL A 7 -20.21 3.34 2.30
C VAL A 7 -20.13 3.08 0.79
N VAL A 8 -18.98 3.37 0.21
CA VAL A 8 -18.75 3.13 -1.23
C VAL A 8 -17.81 1.94 -1.40
N VAL A 9 -18.22 0.98 -2.23
CA VAL A 9 -17.41 -0.17 -2.61
C VAL A 9 -16.93 0.04 -4.04
N VAL A 10 -15.62 0.08 -4.22
CA VAL A 10 -14.96 0.31 -5.49
C VAL A 10 -14.44 -1.02 -6.04
N ASN A 11 -15.01 -1.47 -7.15
CA ASN A 11 -14.63 -2.69 -7.85
C ASN A 11 -14.01 -2.32 -9.20
N VAL A 12 -12.72 -2.01 -9.19
CA VAL A 12 -11.95 -1.60 -10.39
C VAL A 12 -10.55 -2.20 -10.33
N GLY A 13 -10.00 -2.51 -11.50
CA GLY A 13 -8.70 -3.20 -11.61
C GLY A 13 -7.47 -2.31 -11.60
N GLY A 14 -7.60 -1.00 -11.42
CA GLY A 14 -6.48 -0.07 -11.47
C GLY A 14 -6.76 1.29 -10.88
N PRO A 15 -5.79 2.21 -10.93
CA PRO A 15 -5.96 3.58 -10.48
C PRO A 15 -7.10 4.29 -11.24
N HIS A 16 -7.89 5.05 -10.51
CA HIS A 16 -9.03 5.81 -11.03
C HIS A 16 -9.16 7.11 -10.26
N ASP A 17 -9.98 8.02 -10.74
CA ASP A 17 -10.22 9.29 -10.04
C ASP A 17 -10.98 9.03 -8.74
N MET A 18 -10.39 9.50 -7.64
CA MET A 18 -10.93 9.41 -6.30
C MET A 18 -11.12 10.79 -5.64
N GLY A 19 -11.24 11.85 -6.42
CA GLY A 19 -11.48 13.20 -5.88
C GLY A 19 -12.74 13.37 -5.03
N TRP A 20 -13.58 12.34 -4.98
CA TRP A 20 -14.81 12.25 -4.18
C TRP A 20 -14.63 11.45 -2.87
N MET A 21 -13.46 10.85 -2.61
CA MET A 21 -13.26 9.84 -1.55
C MET A 21 -13.52 10.35 -0.11
N ASP A 22 -13.43 11.65 0.10
CA ASP A 22 -13.70 12.26 1.41
C ASP A 22 -15.18 12.53 1.68
N ALA A 23 -16.05 12.32 0.69
CA ALA A 23 -17.49 12.58 0.81
C ALA A 23 -18.26 11.46 1.52
N PRO A 24 -18.00 10.15 1.27
CA PRO A 24 -18.68 9.06 1.96
C PRO A 24 -18.05 8.78 3.32
N ARG A 25 -18.79 8.06 4.17
CA ARG A 25 -18.32 7.66 5.51
C ARG A 25 -17.12 6.70 5.46
N ALA A 26 -17.10 5.80 4.48
CA ALA A 26 -16.01 4.88 4.22
C ALA A 26 -15.95 4.50 2.74
N VAL A 27 -14.75 4.14 2.31
CA VAL A 27 -14.48 3.61 0.97
C VAL A 27 -13.75 2.28 1.10
N LEU A 28 -14.29 1.23 0.47
CA LEU A 28 -13.66 -0.08 0.34
C LEU A 28 -13.20 -0.26 -1.10
N ASN A 29 -11.90 -0.32 -1.33
CA ASN A 29 -11.35 -0.69 -2.63
C ASN A 29 -11.07 -2.19 -2.64
N ILE A 30 -11.85 -2.95 -3.40
CA ILE A 30 -11.82 -4.42 -3.41
C ILE A 30 -11.14 -5.00 -4.65
N GLY A 31 -10.77 -4.14 -5.63
CA GLY A 31 -10.18 -4.61 -6.89
C GLY A 31 -11.08 -5.62 -7.61
N PHE A 32 -10.47 -6.60 -8.27
CA PHE A 32 -11.17 -7.75 -8.88
C PHE A 32 -11.05 -8.95 -7.95
N ALA A 33 -11.97 -9.11 -7.02
CA ALA A 33 -11.85 -10.04 -5.90
C ALA A 33 -12.29 -11.50 -6.21
N GLY A 34 -12.77 -11.78 -7.43
CA GLY A 34 -13.11 -13.14 -7.85
C GLY A 34 -14.47 -13.63 -7.37
N GLN A 35 -14.62 -14.94 -7.28
CA GLN A 35 -15.91 -15.63 -7.08
C GLN A 35 -16.53 -15.33 -5.72
N GLU A 36 -15.73 -15.35 -4.65
CA GLU A 36 -16.18 -15.19 -3.25
C GLU A 36 -16.30 -13.72 -2.81
N LEU A 37 -16.35 -12.79 -3.77
CA LEU A 37 -16.43 -11.37 -3.51
C LEU A 37 -17.59 -10.99 -2.57
N GLY A 38 -18.77 -11.57 -2.80
CA GLY A 38 -19.98 -11.24 -2.05
C GLY A 38 -19.84 -11.54 -0.57
N ASP A 39 -19.44 -12.76 -0.25
CA ASP A 39 -19.29 -13.22 1.12
C ASP A 39 -18.16 -12.48 1.84
N ALA A 40 -17.00 -12.32 1.21
CA ALA A 40 -15.88 -11.58 1.77
C ALA A 40 -16.21 -10.09 2.03
N LEU A 41 -17.01 -9.47 1.16
CA LEU A 41 -17.46 -8.09 1.34
C LEU A 41 -18.44 -7.97 2.51
N VAL A 42 -19.38 -8.89 2.62
CA VAL A 42 -20.35 -8.93 3.74
C VAL A 42 -19.60 -9.08 5.07
N ASP A 43 -18.69 -10.04 5.19
CA ASP A 43 -17.90 -10.30 6.40
C ASP A 43 -17.16 -9.03 6.87
N VAL A 44 -16.57 -8.28 5.93
CA VAL A 44 -15.93 -7.01 6.25
C VAL A 44 -16.97 -5.97 6.68
N LEU A 45 -18.07 -5.79 5.95
CA LEU A 45 -19.06 -4.75 6.23
C LEU A 45 -19.78 -4.94 7.57
N VAL A 46 -20.06 -6.19 7.96
CA VAL A 46 -20.68 -6.51 9.26
C VAL A 46 -19.65 -6.57 10.39
N GLY A 47 -18.36 -6.60 10.07
CA GLY A 47 -17.27 -6.58 11.03
C GLY A 47 -16.81 -7.94 11.54
N ASP A 48 -17.21 -9.02 10.91
CA ASP A 48 -16.78 -10.39 11.26
C ASP A 48 -15.31 -10.62 10.86
N VAL A 49 -14.87 -9.95 9.78
CA VAL A 49 -13.49 -9.98 9.31
C VAL A 49 -12.90 -8.57 9.26
N ASP A 50 -11.66 -8.43 9.71
CA ASP A 50 -10.90 -7.21 9.67
C ASP A 50 -10.40 -6.90 8.23
N PRO A 51 -10.58 -5.68 7.70
CA PRO A 51 -10.12 -5.30 6.37
C PRO A 51 -8.59 -5.05 6.35
N GLY A 52 -7.79 -6.04 6.72
CA GLY A 52 -6.34 -5.92 6.84
C GLY A 52 -5.57 -5.93 5.51
N GLY A 53 -6.18 -5.53 4.41
CA GLY A 53 -5.54 -5.36 3.09
C GLY A 53 -4.77 -4.05 2.98
N ARG A 54 -3.79 -4.01 2.07
CA ARG A 54 -3.02 -2.80 1.74
C ARG A 54 -3.09 -2.54 0.25
N MET A 55 -3.14 -1.28 -0.13
CA MET A 55 -3.22 -0.86 -1.53
C MET A 55 -1.99 -1.31 -2.33
N PRO A 56 -2.16 -2.12 -3.37
CA PRO A 56 -1.06 -2.58 -4.21
C PRO A 56 -0.68 -1.56 -5.30
N THR A 57 -1.38 -0.43 -5.34
CA THR A 57 -1.17 0.64 -6.32
C THR A 57 -1.21 2.00 -5.64
N THR A 58 -0.61 2.99 -6.28
CA THR A 58 -0.75 4.40 -5.90
C THR A 58 -1.88 5.03 -6.70
N ILE A 59 -2.85 5.66 -6.04
CA ILE A 59 -3.95 6.36 -6.70
C ILE A 59 -3.57 7.84 -6.83
N PRO A 60 -3.51 8.40 -8.05
CA PRO A 60 -3.21 9.81 -8.25
C PRO A 60 -4.33 10.71 -7.72
N ALA A 61 -3.99 11.90 -7.21
CA ALA A 61 -4.97 12.92 -6.86
C ALA A 61 -5.58 13.60 -8.11
N ARG A 62 -4.87 13.55 -9.24
CA ARG A 62 -5.29 14.08 -10.54
C ARG A 62 -4.76 13.19 -11.63
N TYR A 63 -5.45 13.15 -12.77
CA TYR A 63 -5.02 12.38 -13.93
C TYR A 63 -3.62 12.78 -14.41
N GLU A 64 -3.28 14.08 -14.37
CA GLU A 64 -2.00 14.64 -14.80
C GLU A 64 -0.82 14.20 -13.91
N HIS A 65 -1.11 13.68 -12.71
CA HIS A 65 -0.08 13.12 -11.81
C HIS A 65 0.35 11.69 -12.20
N SER A 66 -0.37 11.05 -13.12
CA SER A 66 -0.03 9.71 -13.60
C SER A 66 1.30 9.71 -14.38
N PRO A 67 2.21 8.75 -14.15
CA PRO A 67 3.44 8.66 -14.94
C PRO A 67 3.18 8.43 -16.43
N ALA A 68 2.04 7.88 -16.81
CA ALA A 68 1.67 7.63 -18.19
C ALA A 68 1.01 8.84 -18.89
N TYR A 69 0.71 9.92 -18.17
CA TYR A 69 -0.10 11.05 -18.67
C TYR A 69 0.34 11.61 -20.01
N LEU A 70 1.66 11.82 -20.20
CA LEU A 70 2.21 12.33 -21.46
C LEU A 70 2.54 11.25 -22.49
N ASN A 71 2.44 9.98 -22.13
CA ASN A 71 2.86 8.85 -22.95
C ASN A 71 1.68 8.03 -23.51
N TYR A 72 0.51 8.13 -22.91
CA TYR A 72 -0.70 7.43 -23.31
C TYR A 72 -1.75 8.41 -23.85
N PRO A 73 -2.44 8.10 -24.95
CA PRO A 73 -2.45 6.85 -25.73
C PRO A 73 -1.30 6.72 -26.75
N GLY A 74 -0.38 7.68 -26.80
CA GLY A 74 0.74 7.68 -27.73
C GLY A 74 0.44 8.44 -29.01
N GLU A 75 1.43 8.49 -29.90
CA GLU A 75 1.37 9.18 -31.19
C GLU A 75 1.85 8.25 -32.32
N ASN A 76 1.25 8.36 -33.49
CA ASN A 76 1.63 7.57 -34.67
C ASN A 76 1.72 6.05 -34.39
N SER A 77 0.76 5.50 -33.66
CA SER A 77 0.72 4.08 -33.25
C SER A 77 1.90 3.65 -32.36
N VAL A 78 2.59 4.58 -31.72
CA VAL A 78 3.70 4.30 -30.79
C VAL A 78 3.35 4.82 -29.41
N VAL A 79 3.44 3.97 -28.41
CA VAL A 79 3.36 4.33 -26.98
C VAL A 79 4.76 4.19 -26.38
N ARG A 80 5.22 5.24 -25.72
CA ARG A 80 6.54 5.28 -25.08
C ARG A 80 6.39 5.12 -23.57
N TYR A 81 7.12 4.19 -23.00
CA TYR A 81 7.22 4.02 -21.54
C TYR A 81 8.33 4.93 -21.01
N GLY A 82 8.12 6.27 -21.15
CA GLY A 82 9.12 7.28 -20.82
C GLY A 82 9.40 7.42 -19.31
N GLU A 83 8.53 6.90 -18.47
CA GLU A 83 8.70 6.84 -17.01
C GLU A 83 9.83 5.91 -16.56
N GLY A 84 10.20 4.90 -17.35
CA GLY A 84 11.28 3.96 -17.06
C GLY A 84 11.08 3.23 -15.73
N LEU A 85 12.03 3.40 -14.79
CA LEU A 85 11.97 2.78 -13.45
C LEU A 85 10.96 3.44 -12.51
N TYR A 86 10.45 4.61 -12.86
CA TYR A 86 9.60 5.42 -12.00
C TYR A 86 8.13 5.07 -12.20
N VAL A 87 7.74 3.87 -11.79
CA VAL A 87 6.37 3.36 -11.83
C VAL A 87 5.76 3.38 -10.43
N GLY A 88 4.45 3.69 -10.34
CA GLY A 88 3.72 3.71 -9.08
C GLY A 88 4.34 4.68 -8.07
N TYR A 89 4.48 4.28 -6.80
CA TYR A 89 5.00 5.12 -5.73
C TYR A 89 6.37 5.72 -6.02
N ARG A 90 7.22 5.04 -6.80
CA ARG A 90 8.56 5.54 -7.18
C ARG A 90 8.50 6.84 -7.98
N TRP A 91 7.46 6.98 -8.83
CA TRP A 91 7.19 8.22 -9.56
C TRP A 91 6.76 9.33 -8.63
N PHE A 92 5.80 9.06 -7.74
CA PHE A 92 5.28 10.04 -6.82
C PHE A 92 6.36 10.52 -5.84
N ASP A 93 7.16 9.61 -5.30
CA ASP A 93 8.31 9.94 -4.45
C ASP A 93 9.32 10.82 -5.19
N ALA A 94 9.76 10.43 -6.39
CA ALA A 94 10.77 11.15 -7.16
C ALA A 94 10.32 12.53 -7.63
N ARG A 95 9.03 12.74 -7.80
CA ARG A 95 8.43 14.01 -8.23
C ARG A 95 7.90 14.84 -7.08
N HIS A 96 7.99 14.34 -5.84
CA HIS A 96 7.41 14.97 -4.64
C HIS A 96 5.93 15.33 -4.84
N ILE A 97 5.16 14.40 -5.41
CA ILE A 97 3.72 14.54 -5.66
C ILE A 97 2.97 13.74 -4.61
N ASP A 98 2.06 14.38 -3.88
CA ASP A 98 1.18 13.71 -2.95
C ASP A 98 0.08 12.95 -3.69
N PRO A 99 -0.02 11.63 -3.55
CA PRO A 99 -1.12 10.85 -4.12
C PRO A 99 -2.41 11.00 -3.30
N ALA A 100 -3.57 10.71 -3.92
CA ALA A 100 -4.82 10.60 -3.18
C ALA A 100 -4.79 9.40 -2.22
N VAL A 101 -4.28 8.25 -2.68
CA VAL A 101 -4.05 7.08 -1.84
C VAL A 101 -2.66 6.51 -2.15
N PRO A 102 -1.74 6.49 -1.19
CA PRO A 102 -0.40 5.96 -1.42
C PRO A 102 -0.40 4.43 -1.51
N PHE A 103 0.58 3.89 -2.23
CA PHE A 103 0.91 2.47 -2.20
C PHE A 103 1.15 2.01 -0.76
N GLY A 104 0.64 0.83 -0.41
CA GLY A 104 0.76 0.28 0.94
C GLY A 104 -0.23 0.85 1.96
N HIS A 105 -1.05 1.83 1.59
CA HIS A 105 -2.10 2.36 2.46
C HIS A 105 -3.19 1.32 2.72
N GLY A 106 -3.74 1.35 3.92
CA GLY A 106 -4.91 0.58 4.30
C GLY A 106 -5.23 0.79 5.77
N LEU A 107 -6.49 0.81 6.08
CA LEU A 107 -7.01 0.91 7.44
C LEU A 107 -7.44 -0.48 7.93
N SER A 108 -7.52 -0.64 9.23
CA SER A 108 -8.03 -1.81 9.92
C SER A 108 -9.10 -1.37 10.92
N TYR A 109 -9.92 -2.30 11.38
CA TYR A 109 -10.79 -2.05 12.54
C TYR A 109 -10.02 -2.13 13.85
N ALA A 110 -8.80 -2.67 13.82
CA ALA A 110 -7.85 -2.68 14.93
C ALA A 110 -6.82 -1.56 14.77
N THR A 111 -6.14 -1.22 15.86
CA THR A 111 -5.01 -0.28 15.89
C THR A 111 -3.76 -1.00 16.33
N PHE A 112 -2.61 -0.60 15.79
CA PHE A 112 -1.34 -1.26 16.05
C PHE A 112 -0.26 -0.25 16.45
N ALA A 113 0.61 -0.66 17.37
CA ALA A 113 1.86 0.02 17.68
C ALA A 113 3.03 -0.82 17.18
N TRP A 114 4.07 -0.16 16.68
CA TRP A 114 5.28 -0.79 16.18
C TRP A 114 6.46 -0.32 17.01
N ASP A 115 7.21 -1.29 17.55
CA ASP A 115 8.33 -1.03 18.44
C ASP A 115 9.53 -1.93 18.11
N ASN A 116 10.68 -1.61 18.71
CA ASN A 116 11.87 -2.46 18.72
C ASN A 116 12.33 -2.93 17.33
N ALA A 117 12.32 -2.05 16.34
CA ALA A 117 12.85 -2.40 15.01
C ALA A 117 14.33 -2.76 15.12
N ARG A 118 14.68 -3.96 14.67
CA ARG A 118 16.02 -4.54 14.74
C ARG A 118 16.47 -4.96 13.35
N VAL A 119 17.73 -4.69 13.03
CA VAL A 119 18.36 -5.15 11.80
C VAL A 119 19.48 -6.10 12.18
N SER A 120 19.45 -7.31 11.66
CA SER A 120 20.48 -8.32 11.83
C SER A 120 20.89 -8.89 10.48
N GLY A 121 22.09 -9.46 10.42
CA GLY A 121 22.65 -10.02 9.19
C GLY A 121 24.06 -9.51 8.94
N SER A 122 24.69 -10.06 7.94
CA SER A 122 26.08 -9.68 7.59
C SER A 122 26.10 -8.29 6.95
N ARG A 123 27.05 -7.45 7.37
CA ARG A 123 27.47 -6.26 6.62
C ARG A 123 28.37 -6.62 5.43
N SER A 124 28.37 -7.88 5.04
CA SER A 124 29.10 -8.36 3.88
C SER A 124 28.64 -7.64 2.61
N THR A 125 29.59 -7.37 1.73
CA THR A 125 29.31 -6.86 0.38
C THR A 125 28.86 -7.96 -0.58
N ALA A 126 28.76 -9.21 -0.10
CA ALA A 126 28.27 -10.32 -0.87
C ALA A 126 26.74 -10.25 -0.98
N PHE A 127 26.23 -10.28 -2.21
CA PHE A 127 24.80 -10.28 -2.51
C PHE A 127 24.02 -11.47 -1.93
N SER A 128 24.74 -12.48 -1.42
CA SER A 128 24.19 -13.73 -0.90
C SER A 128 23.76 -13.67 0.56
N ASP A 129 24.23 -12.70 1.32
CA ASP A 129 23.97 -12.66 2.75
C ASP A 129 22.65 -11.91 3.03
N PRO A 130 21.64 -12.60 3.59
CA PRO A 130 20.36 -11.97 3.88
C PRO A 130 20.50 -10.93 5.00
N VAL A 131 19.86 -9.79 4.81
CA VAL A 131 19.59 -8.84 5.88
C VAL A 131 18.22 -9.19 6.45
N VAL A 132 18.14 -9.41 7.74
CA VAL A 132 16.89 -9.73 8.44
C VAL A 132 16.46 -8.52 9.23
N ILE A 133 15.20 -8.15 9.07
CA ILE A 133 14.56 -7.08 9.82
C ILE A 133 13.48 -7.67 10.70
N GLU A 134 13.50 -7.35 11.97
CA GLU A 134 12.50 -7.75 12.93
C GLU A 134 11.85 -6.51 13.53
N VAL A 135 10.52 -6.56 13.68
CA VAL A 135 9.71 -5.49 14.28
C VAL A 135 8.69 -6.13 15.21
N ASP A 136 8.58 -5.61 16.40
CA ASP A 136 7.53 -6.03 17.34
C ASP A 136 6.26 -5.20 17.03
N VAL A 137 5.14 -5.89 16.81
CA VAL A 137 3.84 -5.30 16.51
C VAL A 137 2.89 -5.66 17.63
N THR A 138 2.23 -4.68 18.22
CA THR A 138 1.23 -4.86 19.27
C THR A 138 -0.12 -4.39 18.76
N ASN A 139 -1.14 -5.23 18.86
CA ASN A 139 -2.51 -4.82 18.67
C ASN A 139 -2.99 -4.05 19.91
N THR A 140 -3.19 -2.75 19.78
CA THR A 140 -3.58 -1.86 20.88
C THR A 140 -5.09 -1.70 21.04
N SER A 141 -5.88 -2.42 20.22
CA SER A 141 -7.33 -2.36 20.23
C SER A 141 -7.98 -3.52 20.98
N GLY A 142 -9.28 -3.43 21.20
CA GLY A 142 -10.10 -4.47 21.86
C GLY A 142 -10.61 -5.58 20.94
N ARG A 143 -10.11 -5.70 19.71
CA ARG A 143 -10.53 -6.72 18.74
C ARG A 143 -9.35 -7.28 17.96
N ALA A 144 -9.48 -8.50 17.45
CA ALA A 144 -8.48 -9.08 16.56
C ALA A 144 -8.40 -8.30 15.23
N GLY A 145 -7.20 -8.20 14.67
CA GLY A 145 -6.97 -7.53 13.40
C GLY A 145 -5.64 -7.93 12.76
N SER A 146 -5.36 -7.37 11.60
CA SER A 146 -4.15 -7.66 10.84
C SER A 146 -3.46 -6.39 10.40
N ASP A 147 -2.12 -6.40 10.45
CA ASP A 147 -1.28 -5.32 9.90
C ASP A 147 -0.21 -5.88 8.95
N VAL A 148 0.38 -5.00 8.13
CA VAL A 148 1.44 -5.35 7.19
C VAL A 148 2.64 -4.46 7.41
N VAL A 149 3.71 -5.04 7.89
CA VAL A 149 5.01 -4.37 7.98
C VAL A 149 5.66 -4.37 6.61
N GLN A 150 6.08 -3.19 6.15
CA GLN A 150 6.71 -2.98 4.85
C GLN A 150 8.11 -2.41 5.05
N VAL A 151 9.09 -3.00 4.38
CA VAL A 151 10.50 -2.59 4.45
C VAL A 151 10.91 -1.95 3.14
N TYR A 152 11.28 -0.70 3.22
CA TYR A 152 11.81 0.07 2.10
C TYR A 152 13.30 0.32 2.32
N VAL A 153 14.06 0.22 1.25
CA VAL A 153 15.51 0.52 1.24
C VAL A 153 15.75 1.75 0.39
N GLU A 154 16.43 2.73 0.99
CA GLU A 154 16.96 3.90 0.31
C GLU A 154 18.39 3.64 -0.10
N PRO A 155 18.73 3.72 -1.39
CA PRO A 155 20.09 3.60 -1.85
C PRO A 155 20.90 4.82 -1.43
N PRO A 156 22.24 4.68 -1.20
CA PRO A 156 23.10 5.83 -0.95
C PRO A 156 23.09 6.78 -2.16
N PRO A 157 23.44 8.06 -1.97
CA PRO A 157 23.57 9.00 -3.06
C PRO A 157 24.45 8.46 -4.19
N SER A 158 24.01 8.63 -5.44
CA SER A 158 24.66 8.07 -6.62
C SER A 158 24.51 9.03 -7.80
N LEU A 159 25.43 8.96 -8.74
CA LEU A 159 25.32 9.65 -10.03
C LEU A 159 24.30 8.99 -10.98
N LEU A 160 23.87 7.77 -10.65
CA LEU A 160 22.83 7.07 -11.42
C LEU A 160 21.44 7.50 -10.97
N HIS A 161 20.57 7.76 -11.92
CA HIS A 161 19.15 7.96 -11.64
C HIS A 161 18.53 6.68 -11.14
N ARG A 162 18.00 6.72 -9.92
CA ARG A 162 17.33 5.58 -9.28
C ARG A 162 16.22 6.07 -8.35
N PRO A 163 15.22 5.22 -8.05
CA PRO A 163 14.17 5.54 -7.09
C PRO A 163 14.73 5.94 -5.73
N ILE A 164 14.07 6.88 -5.06
CA ILE A 164 14.44 7.34 -3.72
C ILE A 164 14.44 6.18 -2.74
N ARG A 165 13.42 5.32 -2.83
CA ARG A 165 13.29 4.11 -2.03
C ARG A 165 12.59 3.00 -2.81
N GLU A 166 12.85 1.77 -2.42
CA GLU A 166 12.24 0.60 -3.02
C GLU A 166 11.77 -0.39 -1.96
N LEU A 167 10.56 -0.90 -2.11
CA LEU A 167 10.06 -2.00 -1.28
C LEU A 167 10.91 -3.24 -1.53
N LYS A 168 11.52 -3.79 -0.48
CA LYS A 168 12.38 -4.99 -0.55
C LYS A 168 11.79 -6.18 0.18
N GLY A 169 10.87 -5.94 1.09
CA GLY A 169 10.19 -7.01 1.80
C GLY A 169 8.94 -6.52 2.50
N PHE A 170 8.05 -7.43 2.79
CA PHE A 170 6.87 -7.19 3.63
C PHE A 170 6.40 -8.49 4.26
N ALA A 171 5.75 -8.37 5.40
CA ALA A 171 5.06 -9.50 6.03
C ALA A 171 3.79 -9.04 6.73
N LYS A 172 2.75 -9.88 6.66
CA LYS A 172 1.47 -9.65 7.33
C LYS A 172 1.45 -10.41 8.64
N ILE A 173 0.95 -9.77 9.69
CA ILE A 173 0.71 -10.37 10.98
C ILE A 173 -0.76 -10.20 11.36
N ARG A 174 -1.35 -11.24 11.98
CA ARG A 174 -2.67 -11.21 12.61
C ARG A 174 -2.46 -11.35 14.11
N LEU A 175 -3.08 -10.50 14.88
CA LEU A 175 -2.96 -10.45 16.33
C LEU A 175 -4.35 -10.36 16.98
N ASP A 176 -4.52 -11.07 18.07
CA ASP A 176 -5.68 -10.92 18.94
C ASP A 176 -5.61 -9.59 19.72
N ALA A 177 -6.69 -9.23 20.39
CA ALA A 177 -6.77 -7.99 21.18
C ALA A 177 -5.67 -7.97 22.26
N GLY A 178 -4.84 -6.94 22.27
CA GLY A 178 -3.74 -6.77 23.21
C GLY A 178 -2.52 -7.66 22.97
N GLU A 179 -2.54 -8.49 21.93
CA GLU A 179 -1.44 -9.39 21.61
C GLU A 179 -0.25 -8.63 20.99
N THR A 180 0.95 -9.09 21.30
CA THR A 180 2.20 -8.64 20.67
C THR A 180 2.86 -9.81 19.94
N GLY A 181 3.27 -9.59 18.72
CA GLY A 181 4.02 -10.56 17.91
C GLY A 181 5.19 -9.91 17.21
N THR A 182 6.20 -10.69 16.87
CA THR A 182 7.38 -10.22 16.13
C THR A 182 7.24 -10.60 14.66
N VAL A 183 7.32 -9.61 13.78
CA VAL A 183 7.40 -9.80 12.33
C VAL A 183 8.86 -9.91 11.93
N ARG A 184 9.19 -10.88 11.08
CA ARG A 184 10.53 -11.09 10.53
C ARG A 184 10.47 -11.05 8.99
N ILE A 185 11.30 -10.21 8.41
CA ILE A 185 11.39 -9.95 6.96
C ILE A 185 12.82 -10.11 6.51
#